data_182a513d28823a9ebb956c6df24c1934
#
_entry.id   182a513d28823a9ebb956c6df24c1934
#
_cell.length_a   1.000
_cell.length_b   1.000
_cell.length_c   1.000
_cell.angle_alpha   90.00
_cell.angle_beta   90.00
_cell.angle_gamma   90.00
#
_symmetry.space_group_name_H-M   'P 1'
#
loop_
_entity.id
_entity.type
_entity.pdbx_description
1 polymer ?
#
loop_
_entity_poly.entity_id
_entity_poly.type
_entity_poly.pdbx_seq_one_letter_code
_entity_poly.pdbx_strand_id
1 'polypeptide(L)'
;MAVLFIGYAIAMAAGTFIENSYDIEAARIWVYNTWWFEVITLLFVINFIGNIKRFQLLKRQNWVVLVLHLAWIFIIIGAGITRYISDEGTLSLREGETTDSYLSDRTYITAMVDGIFEGQPLRKKQQKEVLFSVHTQN
;
A
#
# COMPACT_ATOMS: atom_id res chain seq x y z
N MET A 1 -12.78 19.65 -6.09
CA MET A 1 -11.34 19.65 -5.70
C MET A 1 -11.13 19.94 -4.23
N ALA A 2 -11.46 21.14 -3.70
CA ALA A 2 -11.13 21.49 -2.31
C ALA A 2 -11.60 20.46 -1.26
N VAL A 3 -12.83 19.98 -1.35
CA VAL A 3 -13.38 19.00 -0.41
C VAL A 3 -12.59 17.68 -0.45
N LEU A 4 -12.18 17.20 -1.62
CA LEU A 4 -11.37 16.00 -1.76
C LEU A 4 -9.97 16.19 -1.14
N PHE A 5 -9.35 17.37 -1.35
CA PHE A 5 -8.05 17.69 -0.74
C PHE A 5 -8.15 17.75 0.79
N ILE A 6 -9.18 18.37 1.32
CA ILE A 6 -9.40 18.43 2.77
C ILE A 6 -9.60 17.02 3.33
N GLY A 7 -10.45 16.21 2.71
CA GLY A 7 -10.67 14.83 3.13
C GLY A 7 -9.40 13.98 3.09
N TYR A 8 -8.61 14.11 2.04
CA TYR A 8 -7.33 13.42 1.90
C TYR A 8 -6.31 13.90 2.94
N ALA A 9 -6.21 15.23 3.17
CA ALA A 9 -5.32 15.78 4.18
C ALA A 9 -5.67 15.31 5.61
N ILE A 10 -6.97 15.24 5.93
CA ILE A 10 -7.43 14.69 7.21
C ILE A 10 -7.06 13.21 7.33
N ALA A 11 -7.24 12.42 6.27
CA ALA A 11 -6.89 11.01 6.27
C ALA A 11 -5.38 10.80 6.48
N MET A 12 -4.54 11.59 5.79
CA MET A 12 -3.09 11.55 5.94
C MET A 12 -2.65 11.97 7.34
N ALA A 13 -3.24 13.03 7.88
CA ALA A 13 -2.96 13.47 9.26
C ALA A 13 -3.34 12.37 10.26
N ALA A 14 -4.51 11.76 10.13
CA ALA A 14 -4.95 10.66 10.98
C ALA A 14 -3.97 9.48 10.90
N GLY A 15 -3.54 9.09 9.68
CA GLY A 15 -2.53 8.05 9.47
C GLY A 15 -1.23 8.34 10.21
N THR A 16 -0.71 9.57 10.08
CA THR A 16 0.53 10.00 10.75
C THR A 16 0.40 9.98 12.28
N PHE A 17 -0.74 10.39 12.83
CA PHE A 17 -0.99 10.31 14.28
C PHE A 17 -1.06 8.87 14.78
N ILE A 18 -1.70 7.97 14.03
CA ILE A 18 -1.78 6.55 14.37
C ILE A 18 -0.39 5.92 14.30
N GLU A 19 0.39 6.19 13.26
CA GLU A 19 1.77 5.72 13.11
C GLU A 19 2.65 6.16 14.28
N ASN A 20 2.54 7.42 14.69
CA ASN A 20 3.32 7.95 15.82
C ASN A 20 2.90 7.38 17.18
N SER A 21 1.63 7.00 17.35
CA SER A 21 1.08 6.53 18.63
C SER A 21 1.17 5.01 18.80
N TYR A 22 1.17 4.26 17.71
CA TYR A 22 1.18 2.80 17.69
C TYR A 22 2.36 2.28 16.87
N ASP A 23 2.16 2.14 15.55
CA ASP A 23 3.18 1.76 14.57
C ASP A 23 2.67 1.96 13.13
N ILE A 24 3.53 1.71 12.15
CA ILE A 24 3.21 1.80 10.73
C ILE A 24 2.14 0.78 10.30
N GLU A 25 2.13 -0.42 10.90
CA GLU A 25 1.15 -1.46 10.59
C GLU A 25 -0.26 -1.04 11.00
N ALA A 26 -0.40 -0.41 12.17
CA ALA A 26 -1.68 0.14 12.61
C ALA A 26 -2.19 1.22 11.64
N ALA A 27 -1.33 2.13 11.19
CA ALA A 27 -1.71 3.16 10.20
C ALA A 27 -2.10 2.53 8.85
N ARG A 28 -1.41 1.49 8.41
CA ARG A 28 -1.76 0.73 7.19
C ARG A 28 -3.15 0.10 7.32
N ILE A 29 -3.44 -0.59 8.42
CA ILE A 29 -4.71 -1.28 8.64
C ILE A 29 -5.88 -0.30 8.74
N TRP A 30 -5.72 0.79 9.50
CA TRP A 30 -6.82 1.69 9.86
C TRP A 30 -7.08 2.79 8.82
N VAL A 31 -6.08 3.18 8.05
CA VAL A 31 -6.18 4.29 7.08
C VAL A 31 -5.83 3.84 5.68
N TYR A 32 -4.58 3.45 5.45
CA TYR A 32 -4.06 3.32 4.10
C TYR A 32 -4.63 2.11 3.34
N ASN A 33 -4.92 0.99 4.00
CA ASN A 33 -5.46 -0.23 3.39
C ASN A 33 -7.00 -0.31 3.44
N THR A 34 -7.68 0.82 3.74
CA THR A 34 -9.13 0.85 3.79
C THR A 34 -9.75 1.15 2.43
N TRP A 35 -10.91 0.59 2.16
CA TRP A 35 -11.64 0.80 0.92
C TRP A 35 -12.05 2.27 0.71
N TRP A 36 -12.36 3.01 1.78
CA TRP A 36 -12.73 4.43 1.69
C TRP A 36 -11.56 5.30 1.24
N PHE A 37 -10.33 4.98 1.66
CA PHE A 37 -9.12 5.67 1.21
C PHE A 37 -8.85 5.41 -0.28
N GLU A 38 -9.10 4.18 -0.75
CA GLU A 38 -9.04 3.85 -2.18
C GLU A 38 -10.04 4.64 -3.00
N VAL A 39 -11.29 4.75 -2.52
CA VAL A 39 -12.33 5.54 -3.18
C VAL A 39 -11.93 7.01 -3.29
N ILE A 40 -11.40 7.62 -2.23
CA ILE A 40 -10.91 9.01 -2.26
C ILE A 40 -9.79 9.16 -3.31
N THR A 41 -8.84 8.23 -3.32
CA THR A 41 -7.72 8.24 -4.28
C THR A 41 -8.20 8.09 -5.72
N LEU A 42 -9.15 7.19 -5.97
CA LEU A 42 -9.77 7.02 -7.30
C LEU A 42 -10.51 8.28 -7.74
N LEU A 43 -11.26 8.92 -6.83
CA LEU A 43 -11.95 10.17 -7.10
C LEU A 43 -10.98 11.31 -7.45
N PHE A 44 -9.77 11.32 -6.88
CA PHE A 44 -8.72 12.24 -7.29
C PHE A 44 -8.32 12.03 -8.75
N VAL A 45 -8.05 10.80 -9.16
CA VAL A 45 -7.68 10.48 -10.55
C VAL A 45 -8.76 10.93 -11.52
N ILE A 46 -10.02 10.58 -11.24
CA ILE A 46 -11.17 10.96 -12.06
C ILE A 46 -11.26 12.50 -12.17
N ASN A 47 -11.08 13.18 -11.05
CA ASN A 47 -11.16 14.63 -10.99
C ASN A 47 -9.99 15.30 -11.76
N PHE A 48 -8.76 14.78 -11.65
CA PHE A 48 -7.61 15.29 -12.40
C PHE A 48 -7.83 15.12 -13.91
N ILE A 49 -8.27 13.95 -14.36
CA ILE A 49 -8.59 13.70 -15.78
C ILE A 49 -9.73 14.61 -16.25
N GLY A 50 -10.77 14.78 -15.43
CA GLY A 50 -11.88 15.68 -15.72
C GLY A 50 -11.44 17.14 -15.87
N ASN A 51 -10.53 17.61 -15.01
CA ASN A 51 -9.98 18.95 -15.09
C ASN A 51 -9.09 19.17 -16.32
N ILE A 52 -8.30 18.18 -16.71
CA ILE A 52 -7.50 18.23 -17.96
C ILE A 52 -8.42 18.50 -19.15
N LYS A 53 -9.56 17.79 -19.24
CA LYS A 53 -10.55 17.98 -20.30
C LYS A 53 -11.28 19.33 -20.17
N ARG A 54 -11.81 19.62 -18.97
CA ARG A 54 -12.65 20.82 -18.72
C ARG A 54 -11.89 22.12 -18.98
N PHE A 55 -10.65 22.22 -18.53
CA PHE A 55 -9.84 23.42 -18.67
C PHE A 55 -8.95 23.40 -19.91
N GLN A 56 -9.15 22.41 -20.81
CA GLN A 56 -8.39 22.28 -22.05
C GLN A 56 -6.87 22.40 -21.83
N LEU A 57 -6.37 21.71 -20.80
CA LEU A 57 -4.96 21.81 -20.40
C LEU A 57 -3.99 21.28 -21.46
N LEU A 58 -4.48 20.51 -22.44
CA LEU A 58 -3.70 20.04 -23.58
C LEU A 58 -3.30 21.18 -24.55
N LYS A 59 -3.87 22.39 -24.40
CA LYS A 59 -3.44 23.54 -25.18
C LYS A 59 -2.06 24.01 -24.72
N ARG A 60 -1.22 24.41 -25.68
CA ARG A 60 0.18 24.83 -25.45
C ARG A 60 0.32 25.96 -24.40
N GLN A 61 -0.70 26.78 -24.18
CA GLN A 61 -0.67 27.85 -23.19
C GLN A 61 -0.73 27.33 -21.72
N ASN A 62 -1.28 26.15 -21.51
CA ASN A 62 -1.56 25.60 -20.18
C ASN A 62 -0.66 24.38 -19.81
N TRP A 63 0.41 24.16 -20.57
CA TRP A 63 1.25 22.97 -20.43
C TRP A 63 1.85 22.79 -19.03
N VAL A 64 2.19 23.89 -18.32
CA VAL A 64 2.72 23.84 -16.94
C VAL A 64 1.69 23.21 -16.00
N VAL A 65 0.43 23.64 -16.11
CA VAL A 65 -0.66 23.09 -15.29
C VAL A 65 -0.95 21.64 -15.68
N LEU A 66 -0.84 21.31 -16.97
CA LEU A 66 -0.95 19.92 -17.44
C LEU A 66 0.10 19.02 -16.81
N VAL A 67 1.37 19.44 -16.79
CA VAL A 67 2.47 18.68 -16.21
C VAL A 67 2.21 18.40 -14.71
N LEU A 68 1.72 19.41 -13.97
CA LEU A 68 1.36 19.21 -12.56
C LEU A 68 0.25 18.18 -12.38
N HIS A 69 -0.80 18.18 -13.21
CA HIS A 69 -1.87 17.20 -13.15
C HIS A 69 -1.37 15.79 -13.49
N LEU A 70 -0.52 15.67 -14.51
CA LEU A 70 0.09 14.39 -14.87
C LEU A 70 1.03 13.88 -13.77
N ALA A 71 1.84 14.75 -13.16
CA ALA A 71 2.71 14.36 -12.06
C ALA A 71 1.92 13.74 -10.90
N TRP A 72 0.80 14.35 -10.51
CA TRP A 72 -0.08 13.78 -9.48
C TRP A 72 -0.66 12.43 -9.88
N ILE A 73 -1.09 12.27 -11.12
CA ILE A 73 -1.59 10.98 -11.64
C ILE A 73 -0.48 9.93 -11.56
N PHE A 74 0.75 10.25 -11.96
CA PHE A 74 1.88 9.32 -11.88
C PHE A 74 2.22 8.94 -10.44
N ILE A 75 2.16 9.89 -9.49
CA ILE A 75 2.37 9.61 -8.07
C ILE A 75 1.31 8.61 -7.57
N ILE A 76 0.03 8.80 -7.91
CA ILE A 76 -1.05 7.91 -7.50
C ILE A 76 -0.88 6.51 -8.13
N ILE A 77 -0.50 6.44 -9.41
CA ILE A 77 -0.20 5.16 -10.07
C ILE A 77 0.98 4.46 -9.38
N GLY A 78 2.06 5.19 -9.09
CA GLY A 78 3.22 4.66 -8.36
C GLY A 78 2.83 4.12 -6.99
N ALA A 79 2.04 4.85 -6.21
CA ALA A 79 1.51 4.40 -4.93
C ALA A 79 0.65 3.13 -5.08
N GLY A 80 -0.15 3.02 -6.14
CA GLY A 80 -0.89 1.81 -6.46
C GLY A 80 0.02 0.62 -6.75
N ILE A 81 1.08 0.80 -7.54
CA ILE A 81 2.06 -0.25 -7.82
C ILE A 81 2.72 -0.72 -6.53
N THR A 82 3.20 0.20 -5.69
CA THR A 82 3.80 -0.13 -4.40
C THR A 82 2.83 -0.91 -3.52
N ARG A 83 1.55 -0.50 -3.49
CA ARG A 83 0.56 -1.16 -2.63
C ARG A 83 0.20 -2.58 -3.07
N TYR A 84 0.07 -2.83 -4.39
CA TYR A 84 -0.48 -4.09 -4.89
C TYR A 84 0.55 -5.06 -5.48
N ILE A 85 1.73 -4.57 -5.86
CA ILE A 85 2.70 -5.35 -6.61
C ILE A 85 4.02 -5.50 -5.85
N SER A 86 4.42 -4.51 -5.01
CA SER A 86 5.72 -4.57 -4.35
C SER A 86 5.71 -5.53 -3.16
N ASP A 87 6.85 -6.18 -2.97
CA ASP A 87 7.21 -6.89 -1.75
C ASP A 87 8.15 -6.00 -0.93
N GLU A 88 7.77 -5.74 0.30
CA GLU A 88 8.54 -4.93 1.24
C GLU A 88 9.16 -5.81 2.32
N GLY A 89 10.34 -5.43 2.78
CA GLY A 89 11.02 -6.15 3.86
C GLY A 89 12.27 -5.44 4.34
N THR A 90 12.73 -5.86 5.50
CA THR A 90 13.91 -5.30 6.16
C THR A 90 15.12 -6.20 5.97
N LEU A 91 16.23 -5.61 5.55
CA LEU A 91 17.51 -6.28 5.40
C LEU A 91 18.51 -5.67 6.39
N SER A 92 18.92 -6.46 7.39
CA SER A 92 19.93 -6.05 8.35
C SER A 92 21.26 -6.72 8.01
N LEU A 93 22.26 -5.93 7.58
CA LEU A 93 23.59 -6.39 7.22
C LEU A 93 24.64 -5.72 8.09
N ARG A 94 25.64 -6.48 8.55
CA ARG A 94 26.87 -5.95 9.14
C ARG A 94 27.93 -5.74 8.05
N GLU A 95 28.89 -4.88 8.31
CA GLU A 95 30.01 -4.66 7.38
C GLU A 95 30.74 -5.99 7.09
N GLY A 96 30.85 -6.31 5.80
CA GLY A 96 31.49 -7.56 5.33
C GLY A 96 30.59 -8.78 5.28
N GLU A 97 29.32 -8.67 5.69
CA GLU A 97 28.33 -9.75 5.62
C GLU A 97 27.56 -9.71 4.28
N THR A 98 27.30 -10.88 3.72
CA THR A 98 26.44 -11.04 2.55
C THR A 98 25.28 -11.96 2.89
N THR A 99 24.05 -11.59 2.44
CA THR A 99 22.87 -12.43 2.59
C THR A 99 22.05 -12.38 1.29
N ASP A 100 21.38 -13.47 0.99
CA ASP A 100 20.44 -13.64 -0.12
C ASP A 100 18.98 -13.61 0.32
N SER A 101 18.75 -13.35 1.62
CA SER A 101 17.40 -13.35 2.20
C SER A 101 17.14 -12.06 2.99
N TYR A 102 15.89 -11.63 3.00
CA TYR A 102 15.41 -10.48 3.76
C TYR A 102 14.21 -10.87 4.62
N LEU A 103 13.97 -10.14 5.70
CA LEU A 103 12.81 -10.31 6.54
C LEU A 103 11.63 -9.58 5.89
N SER A 104 10.63 -10.34 5.43
CA SER A 104 9.41 -9.77 4.83
C SER A 104 8.57 -9.09 5.90
N ASP A 105 8.01 -7.91 5.57
CA ASP A 105 7.06 -7.19 6.43
C ASP A 105 5.66 -7.81 6.40
N ARG A 106 5.44 -8.84 5.58
CA ARG A 106 4.16 -9.56 5.51
C ARG A 106 4.05 -10.58 6.63
N THR A 107 2.87 -10.67 7.25
CA THR A 107 2.60 -11.67 8.28
C THR A 107 2.10 -12.97 7.67
N TYR A 108 2.71 -14.09 8.06
CA TYR A 108 2.37 -15.42 7.58
C TYR A 108 1.95 -16.32 8.74
N ILE A 109 0.87 -17.09 8.55
CA ILE A 109 0.56 -18.22 9.39
C ILE A 109 1.20 -19.46 8.76
N THR A 110 2.08 -20.10 9.53
CA THR A 110 2.73 -21.35 9.12
C THR A 110 2.15 -22.51 9.91
N ALA A 111 1.47 -23.42 9.22
CA ALA A 111 1.04 -24.70 9.77
C ALA A 111 2.05 -25.78 9.41
N MET A 112 2.52 -26.51 10.42
CA MET A 112 3.36 -27.69 10.23
C MET A 112 2.55 -28.92 10.62
N VAL A 113 2.42 -29.85 9.71
CA VAL A 113 1.75 -31.13 9.95
C VAL A 113 2.79 -32.25 9.86
N ASP A 114 2.98 -32.91 10.96
CA ASP A 114 3.83 -34.10 11.03
C ASP A 114 2.98 -35.34 10.77
N GLY A 115 3.37 -36.15 9.81
CA GLY A 115 2.68 -37.38 9.45
C GLY A 115 3.68 -38.47 9.06
N ILE A 116 3.21 -39.71 9.00
CA ILE A 116 3.98 -40.84 8.50
C ILE A 116 3.41 -41.21 7.12
N PHE A 117 4.23 -41.17 6.10
CA PHE A 117 3.89 -41.59 4.75
C PHE A 117 4.84 -42.73 4.34
N GLU A 118 4.31 -43.90 3.98
CA GLU A 118 5.08 -45.09 3.62
C GLU A 118 6.15 -45.50 4.67
N GLY A 119 5.86 -45.29 5.96
CA GLY A 119 6.78 -45.62 7.04
C GLY A 119 7.90 -44.62 7.31
N GLN A 120 7.93 -43.51 6.55
CA GLN A 120 8.88 -42.42 6.81
C GLN A 120 8.19 -41.17 7.41
N PRO A 121 8.82 -40.51 8.41
CA PRO A 121 8.29 -39.30 8.96
C PRO A 121 8.35 -38.16 7.92
N LEU A 122 7.19 -37.63 7.56
CA LEU A 122 7.06 -36.54 6.61
C LEU A 122 6.51 -35.30 7.35
N ARG A 123 7.21 -34.18 7.21
CA ARG A 123 6.75 -32.88 7.70
C ARG A 123 6.30 -32.02 6.53
N LYS A 124 5.01 -31.72 6.47
CA LYS A 124 4.47 -30.79 5.48
C LYS A 124 4.32 -29.40 6.10
N LYS A 125 5.03 -28.41 5.52
CA LYS A 125 4.90 -27.00 5.86
C LYS A 125 3.92 -26.35 4.89
N GLN A 126 2.88 -25.73 5.41
CA GLN A 126 1.97 -24.91 4.62
C GLN A 126 1.99 -23.50 5.19
N GLN A 127 2.26 -22.53 4.34
CA GLN A 127 2.36 -21.13 4.70
C GLN A 127 1.29 -20.33 3.95
N LYS A 128 0.55 -19.51 4.68
CA LYS A 128 -0.48 -18.63 4.11
C LYS A 128 -0.27 -17.23 4.63
N GLU A 129 -0.22 -16.27 3.71
CA GLU A 129 -0.21 -14.84 4.04
C GLU A 129 -1.54 -14.43 4.68
N VAL A 130 -1.48 -13.65 5.74
CA VAL A 130 -2.64 -13.16 6.47
C VAL A 130 -2.60 -11.65 6.50
N LEU A 131 -3.60 -11.04 5.86
CA LEU A 131 -3.84 -9.61 5.96
C LEU A 131 -4.78 -9.35 7.14
N PHE A 132 -4.27 -8.74 8.18
CA PHE A 132 -5.10 -8.26 9.27
C PHE A 132 -5.84 -7.00 8.81
N SER A 133 -7.18 -7.06 8.79
CA SER A 133 -8.03 -5.90 8.56
C SER A 133 -9.04 -5.76 9.69
N VAL A 134 -9.51 -4.53 9.94
CA VAL A 134 -10.51 -4.24 10.98
C VAL A 134 -11.82 -5.01 10.80
N HIS A 135 -12.07 -5.56 9.61
CA HIS A 135 -13.28 -6.33 9.28
C HIS A 135 -13.23 -7.81 9.65
N THR A 136 -12.14 -8.31 10.23
CA THR A 136 -12.02 -9.74 10.58
C THR A 136 -12.39 -10.02 12.03
N GLN A 137 -13.10 -9.11 12.70
CA GLN A 137 -13.73 -9.37 14.01
C GLN A 137 -15.21 -9.72 13.80
N ASN A 138 -15.49 -10.92 13.35
CA ASN A 138 -16.75 -11.64 13.56
C ASN A 138 -16.46 -13.10 13.85
#